data_3144f185e5dce2eb63fe3e6488ade6c5
#
_entry.id   3144f185e5dce2eb63fe3e6488ade6c5
#
_cell.length_a   1.000
_cell.length_b   1.000
_cell.length_c   1.000
_cell.angle_alpha   90.00
_cell.angle_beta   90.00
_cell.angle_gamma   90.00
#
_symmetry.space_group_name_H-M   'P 1'
#
loop_
_entity.id
_entity.type
_entity.pdbx_description
1 polymer ?
#
loop_
_entity_poly.entity_id
_entity_poly.type
_entity_poly.pdbx_seq_one_letter_code
_entity_poly.pdbx_strand_id
1 'polypeptide(L)'
;MATMGLSNFGYSLREAGSHFRRNWSTALGAIVTIFLSLFIIGLFILGSALIENMVGSVENRVTIQAFLSDDADQAAVTAFQQEIQGWDTVESVTYKSKDQALEEYRTTMSYRNASDAVSALDGQNPIPASLVIKLKDPKDVQDVAQRIASSSSFAAIADNKSNPSGDVQYGRETVERLFSVTAYIRIGAIGLVGLLVFVAFVFINNTIRLAINARRREIAIMRLVGASNSFIRGPFLMEGVLEAVIGALLAIAVLVIGAHMLLPVMAESMTFLTFAIPTTVMLGMSGLLLLLGLLLGLFGSAIAMGRYLKA
;
A
#
# COMPACT_ATOMS: atom_id res chain seq x y z
N MET A 1 9.04 38.41 -1.66
CA MET A 1 9.40 37.32 -2.57
C MET A 1 9.74 37.95 -3.90
N ALA A 2 11.04 38.11 -4.22
CA ALA A 2 11.46 38.65 -5.50
C ALA A 2 11.32 37.57 -6.56
N THR A 3 10.55 37.84 -7.60
CA THR A 3 10.36 37.00 -8.78
C THR A 3 11.72 36.66 -9.36
N MET A 4 12.09 35.38 -9.35
CA MET A 4 13.17 34.89 -10.17
C MET A 4 12.79 35.16 -11.62
N GLY A 5 13.43 36.16 -12.27
CA GLY A 5 13.21 36.40 -13.68
C GLY A 5 13.59 35.17 -14.50
N LEU A 6 12.85 34.86 -15.55
CA LEU A 6 13.09 33.70 -16.45
C LEU A 6 14.55 33.61 -16.97
N SER A 7 15.25 34.75 -17.07
CA SER A 7 16.67 34.82 -17.42
C SER A 7 17.59 34.21 -16.37
N ASN A 8 17.25 34.29 -15.08
CA ASN A 8 18.07 33.71 -14.00
C ASN A 8 17.89 32.20 -13.87
N PHE A 9 16.74 31.67 -14.30
CA PHE A 9 16.47 30.21 -14.29
C PHE A 9 17.36 29.48 -15.29
N GLY A 10 17.43 29.97 -16.53
CA GLY A 10 18.28 29.36 -17.57
C GLY A 10 19.77 29.39 -17.21
N TYR A 11 20.24 30.49 -16.61
CA TYR A 11 21.59 30.59 -16.07
C TYR A 11 21.84 29.56 -14.96
N SER A 12 20.95 29.49 -13.98
CA SER A 12 21.06 28.58 -12.83
C SER A 12 21.09 27.11 -13.28
N LEU A 13 20.27 26.76 -14.27
CA LEU A 13 20.20 25.39 -14.82
C LEU A 13 21.49 25.02 -15.57
N ARG A 14 22.00 25.92 -16.40
CA ARG A 14 23.24 25.71 -17.16
C ARG A 14 24.45 25.62 -16.23
N GLU A 15 24.49 26.47 -15.22
CA GLU A 15 25.53 26.45 -14.20
C GLU A 15 25.48 25.19 -13.36
N ALA A 16 24.29 24.76 -12.90
CA ALA A 16 24.11 23.49 -12.18
C ALA A 16 24.59 22.28 -13.00
N GLY A 17 24.32 22.25 -14.32
CA GLY A 17 24.80 21.20 -15.22
C GLY A 17 26.34 21.19 -15.38
N SER A 18 26.96 22.37 -15.43
CA SER A 18 28.45 22.48 -15.50
C SER A 18 29.11 22.04 -14.19
N HIS A 19 28.43 22.31 -13.06
CA HIS A 19 28.85 21.88 -11.73
C HIS A 19 28.79 20.38 -11.57
N PHE A 20 27.69 19.77 -11.97
CA PHE A 20 27.49 18.32 -11.98
C PHE A 20 28.66 17.60 -12.70
N ARG A 21 29.05 18.11 -13.85
CA ARG A 21 30.16 17.53 -14.64
C ARG A 21 31.53 17.70 -13.98
N ARG A 22 31.74 18.77 -13.20
CA ARG A 22 33.05 19.07 -12.53
C ARG A 22 33.18 18.33 -11.19
N ASN A 23 32.08 18.07 -10.49
CA ASN A 23 32.01 17.39 -9.17
C ASN A 23 31.16 16.11 -9.23
N TRP A 24 31.28 15.36 -10.33
CA TRP A 24 30.43 14.21 -10.61
C TRP A 24 30.42 13.15 -9.47
N SER A 25 31.53 12.97 -8.74
CA SER A 25 31.65 11.96 -7.67
C SER A 25 30.77 12.29 -6.45
N THR A 26 30.68 13.57 -6.06
CA THR A 26 29.84 14.00 -4.94
C THR A 26 28.36 14.01 -5.33
N ALA A 27 28.07 14.50 -6.54
CA ALA A 27 26.72 14.49 -7.09
C ALA A 27 26.19 13.05 -7.27
N LEU A 28 27.05 12.13 -7.73
CA LEU A 28 26.71 10.72 -7.89
C LEU A 28 26.38 10.06 -6.55
N GLY A 29 27.13 10.38 -5.48
CA GLY A 29 26.83 9.93 -4.12
C GLY A 29 25.44 10.38 -3.63
N ALA A 30 25.08 11.66 -3.89
CA ALA A 30 23.77 12.17 -3.55
C ALA A 30 22.66 11.50 -4.37
N ILE A 31 22.84 11.38 -5.70
CA ILE A 31 21.88 10.71 -6.58
C ILE A 31 21.66 9.27 -6.16
N VAL A 32 22.73 8.49 -5.89
CA VAL A 32 22.61 7.09 -5.45
C VAL A 32 21.86 7.01 -4.12
N THR A 33 22.12 7.89 -3.18
CA THR A 33 21.41 7.88 -1.87
C THR A 33 19.94 8.22 -2.03
N ILE A 34 19.61 9.24 -2.84
CA ILE A 34 18.21 9.62 -3.12
C ILE A 34 17.51 8.50 -3.89
N PHE A 35 18.19 7.96 -4.91
CA PHE A 35 17.69 6.80 -5.65
C PHE A 35 17.36 5.63 -4.74
N LEU A 36 18.30 5.20 -3.87
CA LEU A 36 18.07 4.08 -2.95
C LEU A 36 16.91 4.35 -1.99
N SER A 37 16.85 5.57 -1.43
CA SER A 37 15.76 5.95 -0.53
C SER A 37 14.41 5.91 -1.23
N LEU A 38 14.28 6.51 -2.39
CA LEU A 38 13.04 6.54 -3.16
C LEU A 38 12.70 5.17 -3.76
N PHE A 39 13.70 4.38 -4.14
CA PHE A 39 13.53 3.01 -4.61
C PHE A 39 12.92 2.11 -3.52
N ILE A 40 13.45 2.17 -2.29
CA ILE A 40 12.91 1.40 -1.16
C ILE A 40 11.48 1.86 -0.82
N ILE A 41 11.21 3.17 -0.85
CA ILE A 41 9.84 3.70 -0.67
C ILE A 41 8.90 3.13 -1.74
N GLY A 42 9.29 3.19 -3.00
CA GLY A 42 8.50 2.67 -4.11
C GLY A 42 8.32 1.14 -4.05
N LEU A 43 9.37 0.40 -3.68
CA LEU A 43 9.29 -1.05 -3.45
C LEU A 43 8.28 -1.39 -2.35
N PHE A 44 8.23 -0.58 -1.30
CA PHE A 44 7.25 -0.74 -0.22
C PHE A 44 5.81 -0.47 -0.69
N ILE A 45 5.61 0.55 -1.52
CA ILE A 45 4.29 0.86 -2.11
C ILE A 45 3.83 -0.27 -3.01
N LEU A 46 4.71 -0.76 -3.89
CA LEU A 46 4.39 -1.89 -4.78
C LEU A 46 4.13 -3.17 -3.99
N GLY A 47 4.96 -3.46 -2.98
CA GLY A 47 4.78 -4.61 -2.10
C GLY A 47 3.46 -4.56 -1.35
N SER A 48 3.08 -3.42 -0.78
CA SER A 48 1.79 -3.23 -0.11
C SER A 48 0.63 -3.43 -1.09
N ALA A 49 0.71 -2.88 -2.29
CA ALA A 49 -0.33 -3.07 -3.32
C ALA A 49 -0.46 -4.52 -3.76
N LEU A 50 0.66 -5.24 -3.88
CA LEU A 50 0.64 -6.69 -4.17
C LEU A 50 -0.04 -7.46 -3.04
N ILE A 51 0.33 -7.20 -1.79
CA ILE A 51 -0.29 -7.84 -0.62
C ILE A 51 -1.79 -7.53 -0.58
N GLU A 52 -2.20 -6.29 -0.79
CA GLU A 52 -3.62 -5.91 -0.85
C GLU A 52 -4.37 -6.67 -1.95
N ASN A 53 -3.80 -6.81 -3.15
CA ASN A 53 -4.43 -7.58 -4.23
C ASN A 53 -4.43 -9.09 -3.95
N MET A 54 -3.39 -9.64 -3.34
CA MET A 54 -3.35 -11.04 -2.92
C MET A 54 -4.36 -11.32 -1.80
N VAL A 55 -4.40 -10.44 -0.80
CA VAL A 55 -5.38 -10.51 0.30
C VAL A 55 -6.77 -10.30 -0.27
N GLY A 56 -7.02 -9.37 -1.18
CA GLY A 56 -8.29 -9.18 -1.86
C GLY A 56 -8.76 -10.41 -2.63
N SER A 57 -7.85 -11.21 -3.19
CA SER A 57 -8.20 -12.50 -3.81
C SER A 57 -8.57 -13.57 -2.76
N VAL A 58 -8.04 -13.48 -1.55
CA VAL A 58 -8.40 -14.31 -0.39
C VAL A 58 -9.60 -13.71 0.36
N GLU A 59 -9.69 -12.40 0.48
CA GLU A 59 -10.81 -11.65 1.04
C GLU A 59 -12.12 -11.89 0.28
N ASN A 60 -12.07 -12.12 -1.04
CA ASN A 60 -13.21 -12.61 -1.81
C ASN A 60 -13.76 -13.96 -1.31
N ARG A 61 -13.02 -14.66 -0.42
CA ARG A 61 -13.43 -15.88 0.29
C ARG A 61 -13.87 -15.62 1.73
N VAL A 62 -13.71 -14.39 2.25
CA VAL A 62 -14.26 -14.03 3.56
C VAL A 62 -15.75 -13.87 3.43
N THR A 63 -16.45 -14.90 3.81
CA THR A 63 -17.91 -14.96 3.84
C THR A 63 -18.38 -15.10 5.27
N ILE A 64 -19.53 -14.51 5.58
CA ILE A 64 -20.26 -14.82 6.82
C ILE A 64 -21.12 -16.04 6.53
N GLN A 65 -21.03 -17.06 7.37
CA GLN A 65 -21.92 -18.21 7.36
C GLN A 65 -22.87 -18.08 8.54
N ALA A 66 -24.15 -17.96 8.24
CA ALA A 66 -25.23 -17.95 9.23
C ALA A 66 -25.94 -19.29 9.16
N PHE A 67 -25.75 -20.13 10.18
CA PHE A 67 -26.31 -21.46 10.24
C PHE A 67 -27.79 -21.43 10.60
N LEU A 68 -28.55 -22.29 9.94
CA LEU A 68 -30.02 -22.35 10.00
C LEU A 68 -30.50 -23.62 10.66
N SER A 69 -31.55 -23.52 11.46
CA SER A 69 -32.24 -24.67 12.02
C SER A 69 -32.81 -25.57 10.91
N ASP A 70 -32.76 -26.88 11.14
CA ASP A 70 -33.42 -27.86 10.25
C ASP A 70 -34.96 -27.64 10.19
N ASP A 71 -35.53 -27.11 11.26
CA ASP A 71 -36.96 -26.80 11.37
C ASP A 71 -37.29 -25.34 10.96
N ALA A 72 -36.36 -24.61 10.36
CA ALA A 72 -36.61 -23.24 9.95
C ALA A 72 -37.66 -23.15 8.83
N ASP A 73 -38.64 -22.26 9.03
CA ASP A 73 -39.62 -21.98 7.98
C ASP A 73 -38.94 -21.38 6.75
N GLN A 74 -39.08 -22.04 5.61
CA GLN A 74 -38.49 -21.65 4.34
C GLN A 74 -38.92 -20.25 3.90
N ALA A 75 -40.15 -19.83 4.25
CA ALA A 75 -40.61 -18.48 3.95
C ALA A 75 -39.86 -17.44 4.77
N ALA A 76 -39.60 -17.73 6.06
CA ALA A 76 -38.81 -16.87 6.95
C ALA A 76 -37.34 -16.79 6.49
N VAL A 77 -36.74 -17.91 6.07
CA VAL A 77 -35.39 -17.95 5.53
C VAL A 77 -35.29 -17.07 4.26
N THR A 78 -36.26 -17.20 3.36
CA THR A 78 -36.29 -16.41 2.12
C THR A 78 -36.47 -14.92 2.38
N ALA A 79 -37.34 -14.56 3.33
CA ALA A 79 -37.57 -13.18 3.74
C ALA A 79 -36.29 -12.57 4.35
N PHE A 80 -35.60 -13.31 5.21
CA PHE A 80 -34.33 -12.87 5.80
C PHE A 80 -33.20 -12.75 4.77
N GLN A 81 -33.13 -13.67 3.82
CA GLN A 81 -32.20 -13.61 2.70
C GLN A 81 -32.41 -12.31 1.89
N GLN A 82 -33.64 -11.94 1.59
CA GLN A 82 -33.98 -10.71 0.87
C GLN A 82 -33.67 -9.47 1.70
N GLU A 83 -33.93 -9.50 2.99
CA GLU A 83 -33.58 -8.42 3.94
C GLU A 83 -32.09 -8.11 3.87
N ILE A 84 -31.22 -9.14 4.04
CA ILE A 84 -29.77 -8.99 4.02
C ILE A 84 -29.27 -8.57 2.64
N GLN A 85 -29.85 -9.11 1.56
CA GLN A 85 -29.47 -8.74 0.18
C GLN A 85 -29.70 -7.26 -0.10
N GLY A 86 -30.62 -6.61 0.62
CA GLY A 86 -30.88 -5.17 0.52
C GLY A 86 -29.89 -4.29 1.30
N TRP A 87 -28.94 -4.84 2.03
CA TRP A 87 -27.96 -4.05 2.77
C TRP A 87 -26.85 -3.55 1.87
N ASP A 88 -26.47 -2.27 1.99
CA ASP A 88 -25.46 -1.63 1.14
C ASP A 88 -24.09 -2.29 1.19
N THR A 89 -23.73 -2.93 2.32
CA THR A 89 -22.45 -3.60 2.56
C THR A 89 -22.40 -5.02 1.96
N VAL A 90 -23.53 -5.58 1.56
CA VAL A 90 -23.66 -6.96 1.07
C VAL A 90 -23.53 -6.99 -0.44
N GLU A 91 -22.70 -7.90 -0.96
CA GLU A 91 -22.54 -8.18 -2.39
C GLU A 91 -23.56 -9.25 -2.85
N SER A 92 -23.60 -10.37 -2.13
CA SER A 92 -24.51 -11.48 -2.42
C SER A 92 -24.84 -12.31 -1.20
N VAL A 93 -26.03 -12.93 -1.22
CA VAL A 93 -26.48 -13.91 -0.22
C VAL A 93 -26.89 -15.17 -0.92
N THR A 94 -26.26 -16.30 -0.59
CA THR A 94 -26.52 -17.60 -1.20
C THR A 94 -26.98 -18.59 -0.13
N TYR A 95 -28.08 -19.26 -0.36
CA TYR A 95 -28.50 -20.38 0.47
C TYR A 95 -27.69 -21.63 0.14
N LYS A 96 -27.08 -22.26 1.15
CA LYS A 96 -26.34 -23.52 1.05
C LYS A 96 -27.14 -24.60 1.79
N SER A 97 -27.56 -25.63 1.07
CA SER A 97 -28.26 -26.76 1.68
C SER A 97 -27.30 -27.64 2.49
N LYS A 98 -27.85 -28.50 3.37
CA LYS A 98 -27.09 -29.51 4.14
C LYS A 98 -26.25 -30.42 3.24
N ASP A 99 -26.80 -30.86 2.12
CA ASP A 99 -26.09 -31.75 1.18
C ASP A 99 -24.92 -31.03 0.49
N GLN A 100 -25.12 -29.77 0.09
CA GLN A 100 -24.06 -28.93 -0.48
C GLN A 100 -22.97 -28.65 0.54
N ALA A 101 -23.32 -28.41 1.81
CA ALA A 101 -22.37 -28.17 2.88
C ALA A 101 -21.52 -29.44 3.15
N LEU A 102 -22.12 -30.62 3.15
CA LEU A 102 -21.43 -31.89 3.30
C LEU A 102 -20.48 -32.19 2.14
N GLU A 103 -20.89 -31.92 0.92
CA GLU A 103 -20.07 -32.16 -0.27
C GLU A 103 -18.84 -31.21 -0.29
N GLU A 104 -19.03 -29.98 0.10
CA GLU A 104 -17.92 -29.02 0.27
C GLU A 104 -16.97 -29.44 1.39
N TYR A 105 -17.52 -29.94 2.50
CA TYR A 105 -16.71 -30.49 3.60
C TYR A 105 -15.88 -31.67 3.14
N ARG A 106 -16.47 -32.62 2.42
CA ARG A 106 -15.78 -33.79 1.84
C ARG A 106 -14.65 -33.36 0.92
N THR A 107 -14.93 -32.44 0.03
CA THR A 107 -13.94 -31.89 -0.91
C THR A 107 -12.79 -31.23 -0.15
N THR A 108 -13.09 -30.40 0.84
CA THR A 108 -12.09 -29.71 1.65
C THR A 108 -11.20 -30.67 2.44
N MET A 109 -11.80 -31.72 3.06
CA MET A 109 -11.05 -32.73 3.80
C MET A 109 -10.18 -33.60 2.90
N SER A 110 -10.65 -33.91 1.70
CA SER A 110 -9.85 -34.60 0.68
C SER A 110 -8.60 -33.83 0.30
N TYR A 111 -8.71 -32.53 0.05
CA TYR A 111 -7.54 -31.67 -0.23
C TYR A 111 -6.55 -31.56 0.94
N ARG A 112 -7.04 -31.72 2.19
CA ARG A 112 -6.20 -31.70 3.39
C ARG A 112 -5.62 -33.05 3.77
N ASN A 113 -5.80 -34.11 2.94
CA ASN A 113 -5.46 -35.50 3.26
C ASN A 113 -6.09 -36.00 4.60
N ALA A 114 -7.28 -35.49 4.93
CA ALA A 114 -8.01 -35.78 6.17
C ALA A 114 -9.32 -36.55 5.86
N SER A 115 -9.30 -37.50 4.92
CA SER A 115 -10.47 -38.28 4.53
C SER A 115 -11.05 -39.12 5.66
N ASP A 116 -10.24 -39.46 6.67
CA ASP A 116 -10.70 -40.15 7.88
C ASP A 116 -11.75 -39.34 8.65
N ALA A 117 -11.68 -38.01 8.63
CA ALA A 117 -12.68 -37.14 9.27
C ALA A 117 -14.07 -37.25 8.60
N VAL A 118 -14.10 -37.52 7.29
CA VAL A 118 -15.34 -37.77 6.56
C VAL A 118 -15.91 -39.14 6.89
N SER A 119 -15.04 -40.13 7.02
CA SER A 119 -15.44 -41.51 7.39
C SER A 119 -16.01 -41.58 8.81
N ALA A 120 -15.58 -40.72 9.70
CA ALA A 120 -16.08 -40.62 11.08
C ALA A 120 -17.52 -40.12 11.21
N LEU A 121 -18.13 -39.60 10.11
CA LEU A 121 -19.51 -39.14 10.10
C LEU A 121 -20.55 -40.29 10.03
N ASP A 122 -20.11 -41.52 9.84
CA ASP A 122 -20.98 -42.73 9.78
C ASP A 122 -22.24 -42.56 8.90
N GLY A 123 -22.09 -41.80 7.80
CA GLY A 123 -23.21 -41.52 6.89
C GLY A 123 -24.23 -40.50 7.36
N GLN A 124 -24.08 -39.95 8.57
CA GLN A 124 -24.91 -38.84 9.05
C GLN A 124 -24.34 -37.50 8.57
N ASN A 125 -25.23 -36.56 8.29
CA ASN A 125 -24.87 -35.19 7.99
C ASN A 125 -25.15 -34.27 9.18
N PRO A 126 -24.12 -33.98 10.02
CA PRO A 126 -24.31 -33.09 11.17
C PRO A 126 -24.19 -31.60 10.77
N ILE A 127 -23.89 -31.28 9.52
CA ILE A 127 -23.66 -29.89 9.09
C ILE A 127 -25.01 -29.26 8.77
N PRO A 128 -25.43 -28.20 9.46
CA PRO A 128 -26.69 -27.52 9.16
C PRO A 128 -26.67 -26.78 7.83
N ALA A 129 -27.84 -26.42 7.31
CA ALA A 129 -27.95 -25.50 6.20
C ALA A 129 -27.46 -24.11 6.63
N SER A 130 -27.05 -23.27 5.70
CA SER A 130 -26.54 -21.93 6.04
C SER A 130 -26.84 -20.90 4.94
N LEU A 131 -26.92 -19.65 5.33
CA LEU A 131 -26.80 -18.52 4.42
C LEU A 131 -25.33 -18.12 4.35
N VAL A 132 -24.79 -18.10 3.15
CA VAL A 132 -23.42 -17.63 2.86
C VAL A 132 -23.53 -16.21 2.36
N ILE A 133 -23.07 -15.27 3.16
CA ILE A 133 -23.15 -13.83 2.90
C ILE A 133 -21.77 -13.35 2.46
N LYS A 134 -21.66 -12.81 1.25
CA LYS A 134 -20.47 -12.16 0.71
C LYS A 134 -20.61 -10.65 0.84
N LEU A 135 -19.57 -9.98 1.31
CA LEU A 135 -19.54 -8.54 1.51
C LEU A 135 -18.78 -7.85 0.37
N LYS A 136 -19.14 -6.59 0.11
CA LYS A 136 -18.42 -5.71 -0.83
C LYS A 136 -17.05 -5.29 -0.30
N ASP A 137 -16.95 -5.01 1.01
CA ASP A 137 -15.69 -4.74 1.71
C ASP A 137 -15.55 -5.72 2.89
N PRO A 138 -14.53 -6.57 2.93
CA PRO A 138 -14.27 -7.49 4.03
C PRO A 138 -14.09 -6.84 5.41
N LYS A 139 -13.79 -5.54 5.44
CA LYS A 139 -13.65 -4.80 6.70
C LYS A 139 -14.95 -4.69 7.47
N ASP A 140 -16.09 -4.76 6.77
CA ASP A 140 -17.42 -4.68 7.36
C ASP A 140 -17.89 -6.00 7.96
N VAL A 141 -17.07 -7.08 7.85
CA VAL A 141 -17.48 -8.44 8.24
C VAL A 141 -17.90 -8.53 9.70
N GLN A 142 -17.20 -7.83 10.59
CA GLN A 142 -17.50 -7.85 12.02
C GLN A 142 -18.82 -7.15 12.33
N ASP A 143 -19.03 -5.97 11.76
CA ASP A 143 -20.24 -5.17 11.97
C ASP A 143 -21.47 -5.85 11.38
N VAL A 144 -21.34 -6.42 10.18
CA VAL A 144 -22.43 -7.15 9.52
C VAL A 144 -22.74 -8.46 10.27
N ALA A 145 -21.73 -9.23 10.70
CA ALA A 145 -21.95 -10.44 11.49
C ALA A 145 -22.65 -10.14 12.81
N GLN A 146 -22.26 -9.07 13.49
CA GLN A 146 -22.92 -8.64 14.73
C GLN A 146 -24.36 -8.19 14.48
N ARG A 147 -24.61 -7.49 13.36
CA ARG A 147 -25.95 -7.07 12.95
C ARG A 147 -26.85 -8.28 12.66
N ILE A 148 -26.33 -9.31 11.97
CA ILE A 148 -27.04 -10.57 11.72
C ILE A 148 -27.34 -11.26 13.07
N ALA A 149 -26.34 -11.43 13.92
CA ALA A 149 -26.47 -12.11 15.22
C ALA A 149 -27.48 -11.44 16.16
N SER A 150 -27.65 -10.13 16.06
CA SER A 150 -28.61 -9.35 16.86
C SER A 150 -29.99 -9.22 16.22
N SER A 151 -30.18 -9.72 14.98
CA SER A 151 -31.46 -9.65 14.29
C SER A 151 -32.48 -10.63 14.88
N SER A 152 -33.69 -10.14 15.20
CA SER A 152 -34.79 -10.98 15.63
C SER A 152 -35.29 -11.93 14.54
N SER A 153 -35.19 -11.49 13.25
CA SER A 153 -35.53 -12.33 12.09
C SER A 153 -34.57 -13.52 11.99
N PHE A 154 -33.28 -13.32 12.25
CA PHE A 154 -32.29 -14.40 12.29
C PHE A 154 -32.50 -15.34 13.47
N ALA A 155 -32.74 -14.79 14.67
CA ALA A 155 -32.94 -15.59 15.88
C ALA A 155 -34.11 -16.59 15.75
N ALA A 156 -35.11 -16.30 14.93
CA ALA A 156 -36.25 -17.20 14.68
C ALA A 156 -35.87 -18.43 13.83
N ILE A 157 -34.86 -18.32 12.98
CA ILE A 157 -34.41 -19.34 12.00
C ILE A 157 -33.04 -19.92 12.31
N ALA A 158 -32.31 -19.40 13.30
CA ALA A 158 -30.98 -19.85 13.72
C ALA A 158 -31.02 -21.31 14.23
N ASP A 159 -29.93 -22.05 14.03
CA ASP A 159 -29.77 -23.43 14.46
C ASP A 159 -29.87 -23.53 16.00
N ASN A 160 -29.17 -22.62 16.69
CA ASN A 160 -29.28 -22.51 18.17
C ASN A 160 -30.04 -21.25 18.55
N LYS A 161 -31.36 -21.37 18.71
CA LYS A 161 -32.24 -20.26 19.11
C LYS A 161 -31.88 -19.64 20.47
N SER A 162 -31.17 -20.37 21.35
CA SER A 162 -30.69 -19.85 22.64
C SER A 162 -29.42 -18.99 22.52
N ASN A 163 -28.63 -19.19 21.46
CA ASN A 163 -27.42 -18.44 21.22
C ASN A 163 -27.21 -18.21 19.72
N PRO A 164 -28.02 -17.36 19.08
CA PRO A 164 -27.90 -17.08 17.63
C PRO A 164 -26.53 -16.53 17.21
N SER A 165 -25.82 -15.89 18.16
CA SER A 165 -24.46 -15.34 17.87
C SER A 165 -23.43 -16.42 17.59
N GLY A 166 -23.61 -17.63 18.14
CA GLY A 166 -22.78 -18.80 17.90
C GLY A 166 -22.93 -19.36 16.48
N ASP A 167 -24.08 -19.15 15.86
CA ASP A 167 -24.43 -19.65 14.53
C ASP A 167 -23.95 -18.70 13.40
N VAL A 168 -23.41 -17.53 13.76
CA VAL A 168 -22.82 -16.60 12.79
C VAL A 168 -21.30 -16.74 12.82
N GLN A 169 -20.76 -17.42 11.83
CA GLN A 169 -19.33 -17.67 11.72
C GLN A 169 -18.71 -16.92 10.54
N TYR A 170 -17.56 -16.28 10.72
CA TYR A 170 -16.86 -15.53 9.69
C TYR A 170 -15.33 -15.60 9.78
N GLY A 171 -14.77 -16.67 10.33
CA GLY A 171 -13.31 -16.80 10.46
C GLY A 171 -12.66 -15.70 11.29
N ARG A 172 -13.33 -15.22 12.31
CA ARG A 172 -13.00 -14.06 13.17
C ARG A 172 -11.51 -13.98 13.52
N GLU A 173 -10.94 -15.05 14.02
CA GLU A 173 -9.55 -15.09 14.46
C GLU A 173 -8.55 -14.84 13.29
N THR A 174 -8.86 -15.40 12.12
CA THR A 174 -8.03 -15.21 10.91
C THR A 174 -8.11 -13.78 10.39
N VAL A 175 -9.32 -13.21 10.37
CA VAL A 175 -9.56 -11.83 9.92
C VAL A 175 -8.88 -10.82 10.85
N GLU A 176 -9.07 -10.96 12.16
CA GLU A 176 -8.44 -10.09 13.17
C GLU A 176 -6.90 -10.16 13.10
N ARG A 177 -6.33 -11.35 12.91
CA ARG A 177 -4.87 -11.53 12.73
C ARG A 177 -4.38 -10.87 11.44
N LEU A 178 -5.08 -11.04 10.33
CA LEU A 178 -4.71 -10.42 9.05
C LEU A 178 -4.71 -8.89 9.14
N PHE A 179 -5.75 -8.30 9.72
CA PHE A 179 -5.80 -6.84 9.89
C PHE A 179 -4.72 -6.32 10.84
N SER A 180 -4.44 -7.05 11.93
CA SER A 180 -3.37 -6.68 12.86
C SER A 180 -2.00 -6.71 12.19
N VAL A 181 -1.68 -7.77 11.46
CA VAL A 181 -0.41 -7.90 10.72
C VAL A 181 -0.27 -6.79 9.69
N THR A 182 -1.33 -6.52 8.91
CA THR A 182 -1.33 -5.45 7.91
C THR A 182 -1.12 -4.07 8.55
N ALA A 183 -1.74 -3.81 9.72
CA ALA A 183 -1.54 -2.57 10.47
C ALA A 183 -0.09 -2.40 10.95
N TYR A 184 0.53 -3.45 11.50
CA TYR A 184 1.94 -3.41 11.92
C TYR A 184 2.89 -3.18 10.75
N ILE A 185 2.65 -3.85 9.61
CA ILE A 185 3.43 -3.64 8.39
C ILE A 185 3.30 -2.18 7.94
N ARG A 186 2.10 -1.61 7.94
CA ARG A 186 1.86 -0.21 7.56
C ARG A 186 2.58 0.77 8.47
N ILE A 187 2.53 0.57 9.80
CA ILE A 187 3.24 1.42 10.77
C ILE A 187 4.75 1.34 10.56
N GLY A 188 5.28 0.11 10.41
CA GLY A 188 6.69 -0.11 10.10
C GLY A 188 7.13 0.56 8.80
N ALA A 189 6.29 0.49 7.75
CA ALA A 189 6.52 1.15 6.48
C ALA A 189 6.62 2.66 6.62
N ILE A 190 5.67 3.29 7.32
CA ILE A 190 5.66 4.74 7.55
C ILE A 190 6.94 5.15 8.30
N GLY A 191 7.34 4.40 9.33
CA GLY A 191 8.57 4.65 10.08
C GLY A 191 9.82 4.55 9.20
N LEU A 192 9.89 3.51 8.37
CA LEU A 192 11.01 3.31 7.43
C LEU A 192 11.06 4.43 6.38
N VAL A 193 9.93 4.79 5.78
CA VAL A 193 9.84 5.91 4.83
C VAL A 193 10.31 7.20 5.48
N GLY A 194 9.87 7.52 6.70
CA GLY A 194 10.31 8.69 7.44
C GLY A 194 11.84 8.71 7.67
N LEU A 195 12.41 7.56 8.05
CA LEU A 195 13.85 7.39 8.22
C LEU A 195 14.62 7.62 6.90
N LEU A 196 14.15 7.04 5.80
CA LEU A 196 14.81 7.16 4.49
C LEU A 196 14.75 8.58 3.95
N VAL A 197 13.60 9.27 4.11
CA VAL A 197 13.44 10.69 3.79
C VAL A 197 14.41 11.54 4.61
N PHE A 198 14.56 11.25 5.90
CA PHE A 198 15.52 11.94 6.76
C PHE A 198 16.97 11.71 6.33
N VAL A 199 17.34 10.47 6.00
CA VAL A 199 18.69 10.15 5.48
C VAL A 199 18.96 10.88 4.18
N ALA A 200 18.04 10.86 3.21
CA ALA A 200 18.17 11.58 1.95
C ALA A 200 18.34 13.09 2.18
N PHE A 201 17.55 13.67 3.10
CA PHE A 201 17.65 15.07 3.50
C PHE A 201 19.03 15.42 4.06
N VAL A 202 19.58 14.59 4.97
CA VAL A 202 20.91 14.77 5.53
C VAL A 202 22.00 14.73 4.44
N PHE A 203 21.88 13.82 3.48
CA PHE A 203 22.80 13.70 2.36
C PHE A 203 22.75 14.93 1.44
N ILE A 204 21.58 15.39 1.02
CA ILE A 204 21.44 16.62 0.24
C ILE A 204 22.07 17.80 0.98
N ASN A 205 21.75 17.97 2.26
CA ASN A 205 22.30 19.04 3.08
C ASN A 205 23.85 18.99 3.12
N ASN A 206 24.43 17.78 3.26
CA ASN A 206 25.88 17.60 3.26
C ASN A 206 26.52 17.90 1.89
N THR A 207 25.90 17.45 0.80
CA THR A 207 26.38 17.70 -0.58
C THR A 207 26.38 19.20 -0.87
N ILE A 208 25.29 19.90 -0.59
CA ILE A 208 25.19 21.35 -0.77
C ILE A 208 26.23 22.09 0.08
N ARG A 209 26.46 21.67 1.33
CA ARG A 209 27.49 22.22 2.19
C ARG A 209 28.87 22.08 1.56
N LEU A 210 29.20 20.91 1.02
CA LEU A 210 30.48 20.66 0.35
C LEU A 210 30.63 21.54 -0.90
N ALA A 211 29.55 21.65 -1.70
CA ALA A 211 29.53 22.50 -2.90
C ALA A 211 29.77 24.00 -2.55
N ILE A 212 29.11 24.51 -1.49
CA ILE A 212 29.30 25.88 -1.00
C ILE A 212 30.75 26.09 -0.52
N ASN A 213 31.31 25.16 0.24
CA ASN A 213 32.68 25.26 0.74
C ASN A 213 33.70 25.24 -0.37
N ALA A 214 33.51 24.40 -1.39
CA ALA A 214 34.42 24.34 -2.57
C ALA A 214 34.46 25.66 -3.34
N ARG A 215 33.40 26.47 -3.27
CA ARG A 215 33.23 27.74 -4.02
C ARG A 215 33.24 28.98 -3.15
N ARG A 216 33.68 28.89 -1.92
CA ARG A 216 33.66 30.02 -0.98
C ARG A 216 34.31 31.31 -1.52
N ARG A 217 35.38 31.17 -2.33
CA ARG A 217 36.08 32.32 -2.98
C ARG A 217 35.22 32.97 -4.08
N GLU A 218 34.57 32.17 -4.92
CA GLU A 218 33.68 32.66 -5.98
C GLU A 218 32.47 33.40 -5.35
N ILE A 219 31.89 32.83 -4.30
CA ILE A 219 30.78 33.44 -3.56
C ILE A 219 31.21 34.77 -2.91
N ALA A 220 32.42 34.84 -2.35
CA ALA A 220 32.93 36.06 -1.75
C ALA A 220 33.12 37.17 -2.81
N ILE A 221 33.64 36.85 -4.00
CA ILE A 221 33.76 37.79 -5.10
C ILE A 221 32.38 38.27 -5.57
N MET A 222 31.41 37.37 -5.74
CA MET A 222 30.05 37.74 -6.12
C MET A 222 29.40 38.70 -5.12
N ARG A 223 29.64 38.52 -3.81
CA ARG A 223 29.16 39.44 -2.76
C ARG A 223 29.83 40.82 -2.88
N LEU A 224 31.15 40.85 -3.14
CA LEU A 224 31.88 42.11 -3.27
C LEU A 224 31.37 42.97 -4.46
N VAL A 225 30.97 42.34 -5.56
CA VAL A 225 30.40 43.05 -6.74
C VAL A 225 28.88 43.31 -6.60
N GLY A 226 28.29 43.01 -5.42
CA GLY A 226 26.90 43.35 -5.13
C GLY A 226 25.86 42.35 -5.62
N ALA A 227 26.23 41.11 -5.90
CA ALA A 227 25.27 40.07 -6.32
C ALA A 227 24.24 39.80 -5.23
N SER A 228 22.96 39.69 -5.62
CA SER A 228 21.87 39.41 -4.68
C SER A 228 21.99 37.98 -4.10
N ASN A 229 21.47 37.79 -2.87
CA ASN A 229 21.44 36.48 -2.23
C ASN A 229 20.69 35.42 -3.07
N SER A 230 19.64 35.82 -3.79
CA SER A 230 18.87 34.92 -4.67
C SER A 230 19.69 34.48 -5.88
N PHE A 231 20.54 35.34 -6.42
CA PHE A 231 21.44 35.02 -7.52
C PHE A 231 22.51 34.01 -7.08
N ILE A 232 23.09 34.19 -5.90
CA ILE A 232 24.10 33.28 -5.33
C ILE A 232 23.51 31.91 -5.00
N ARG A 233 22.25 31.88 -4.50
CA ARG A 233 21.58 30.63 -4.08
C ARG A 233 20.99 29.81 -5.22
N GLY A 234 20.62 30.46 -6.33
CA GLY A 234 19.95 29.81 -7.45
C GLY A 234 20.62 28.55 -7.96
N PRO A 235 21.91 28.58 -8.33
CA PRO A 235 22.63 27.41 -8.83
C PRO A 235 22.64 26.22 -7.87
N PHE A 236 22.84 26.43 -6.57
CA PHE A 236 22.87 25.36 -5.56
C PHE A 236 21.48 24.75 -5.33
N LEU A 237 20.43 25.59 -5.40
CA LEU A 237 19.05 25.08 -5.32
C LEU A 237 18.74 24.19 -6.52
N MET A 238 19.13 24.61 -7.71
CA MET A 238 18.93 23.83 -8.93
C MET A 238 19.78 22.54 -8.94
N GLU A 239 20.98 22.56 -8.39
CA GLU A 239 21.83 21.38 -8.22
C GLU A 239 21.12 20.32 -7.37
N GLY A 240 20.64 20.69 -6.18
CA GLY A 240 19.92 19.75 -5.32
C GLY A 240 18.59 19.24 -5.92
N VAL A 241 17.88 20.08 -6.66
CA VAL A 241 16.67 19.66 -7.39
C VAL A 241 17.02 18.68 -8.53
N LEU A 242 18.08 18.95 -9.31
CA LEU A 242 18.50 18.06 -10.38
C LEU A 242 18.95 16.70 -9.85
N GLU A 243 19.75 16.66 -8.78
CA GLU A 243 20.16 15.40 -8.13
C GLU A 243 18.94 14.59 -7.66
N ALA A 244 17.97 15.26 -7.05
CA ALA A 244 16.79 14.61 -6.54
C ALA A 244 15.84 14.12 -7.66
N VAL A 245 15.66 14.89 -8.71
CA VAL A 245 14.84 14.49 -9.88
C VAL A 245 15.47 13.31 -10.61
N ILE A 246 16.79 13.34 -10.83
CA ILE A 246 17.52 12.22 -11.47
C ILE A 246 17.39 10.97 -10.61
N GLY A 247 17.60 11.06 -9.28
CA GLY A 247 17.42 9.95 -8.35
C GLY A 247 16.00 9.37 -8.38
N ALA A 248 14.98 10.24 -8.42
CA ALA A 248 13.58 9.83 -8.50
C ALA A 248 13.25 9.14 -9.85
N LEU A 249 13.72 9.69 -10.96
CA LEU A 249 13.50 9.08 -12.29
C LEU A 249 14.17 7.71 -12.40
N LEU A 250 15.37 7.56 -11.86
CA LEU A 250 16.07 6.27 -11.82
C LEU A 250 15.29 5.26 -10.96
N ALA A 251 14.80 5.68 -9.79
CA ALA A 251 13.99 4.82 -8.91
C ALA A 251 12.71 4.34 -9.62
N ILE A 252 11.99 5.26 -10.25
CA ILE A 252 10.77 4.95 -11.00
C ILE A 252 11.09 3.99 -12.16
N ALA A 253 12.13 4.27 -12.95
CA ALA A 253 12.52 3.43 -14.08
C ALA A 253 12.82 2.00 -13.63
N VAL A 254 13.63 1.81 -12.58
CA VAL A 254 13.98 0.48 -12.06
C VAL A 254 12.74 -0.24 -11.49
N LEU A 255 11.87 0.47 -10.77
CA LEU A 255 10.65 -0.11 -10.21
C LEU A 255 9.65 -0.53 -11.29
N VAL A 256 9.42 0.32 -12.29
CA VAL A 256 8.48 0.04 -13.38
C VAL A 256 9.01 -1.11 -14.25
N ILE A 257 10.27 -1.08 -14.65
CA ILE A 257 10.89 -2.16 -15.42
C ILE A 257 10.90 -3.45 -14.62
N GLY A 258 11.32 -3.39 -13.36
CA GLY A 258 11.33 -4.54 -12.45
C GLY A 258 9.93 -5.16 -12.29
N ALA A 259 8.91 -4.35 -12.07
CA ALA A 259 7.53 -4.83 -11.99
C ALA A 259 7.08 -5.52 -13.29
N HIS A 260 7.34 -4.91 -14.47
CA HIS A 260 6.98 -5.51 -15.75
C HIS A 260 7.70 -6.82 -16.06
N MET A 261 8.92 -7.00 -15.55
CA MET A 261 9.69 -8.24 -15.78
C MET A 261 9.35 -9.33 -14.75
N LEU A 262 9.18 -8.95 -13.47
CA LEU A 262 9.04 -9.93 -12.38
C LEU A 262 7.60 -10.43 -12.21
N LEU A 263 6.58 -9.54 -12.36
CA LEU A 263 5.19 -9.93 -12.11
C LEU A 263 4.69 -11.05 -13.04
N PRO A 264 4.95 -11.06 -14.36
CA PRO A 264 4.55 -12.16 -15.22
C PRO A 264 5.19 -13.50 -14.81
N VAL A 265 6.48 -13.49 -14.48
CA VAL A 265 7.20 -14.70 -14.05
C VAL A 265 6.61 -15.27 -12.75
N MET A 266 6.23 -14.40 -11.81
CA MET A 266 5.58 -14.82 -10.58
C MET A 266 4.17 -15.37 -10.84
N ALA A 267 3.41 -14.75 -11.74
CA ALA A 267 2.07 -15.18 -12.13
C ALA A 267 2.08 -16.57 -12.80
N GLU A 268 3.07 -16.86 -13.64
CA GLU A 268 3.25 -18.18 -14.24
C GLU A 268 3.61 -19.26 -13.20
N SER A 269 4.41 -18.90 -12.19
CA SER A 269 4.86 -19.84 -11.17
C SER A 269 3.79 -20.17 -10.13
N MET A 270 2.83 -19.28 -9.91
CA MET A 270 1.80 -19.37 -8.87
C MET A 270 0.41 -19.03 -9.44
N THR A 271 -0.15 -19.94 -10.22
CA THR A 271 -1.41 -19.75 -10.96
C THR A 271 -2.65 -19.51 -10.07
N PHE A 272 -2.55 -19.80 -8.77
CA PHE A 272 -3.64 -19.63 -7.80
C PHE A 272 -3.67 -18.22 -7.16
N LEU A 273 -2.67 -17.35 -7.44
CA LEU A 273 -2.58 -15.98 -6.92
C LEU A 273 -2.58 -14.97 -8.08
N THR A 274 -3.27 -13.87 -7.89
CA THR A 274 -3.31 -12.79 -8.87
C THR A 274 -2.18 -11.79 -8.60
N PHE A 275 -1.11 -11.88 -9.38
CA PHE A 275 0.00 -10.94 -9.34
C PHE A 275 -0.23 -9.81 -10.35
N ALA A 276 -1.14 -8.90 -10.07
CA ALA A 276 -1.39 -7.75 -10.91
C ALA A 276 -1.31 -6.46 -10.08
N ILE A 277 -0.61 -5.47 -10.59
CA ILE A 277 -0.61 -4.12 -10.01
C ILE A 277 -1.41 -3.22 -10.96
N PRO A 278 -2.49 -2.57 -10.49
CA PRO A 278 -3.24 -1.64 -11.31
C PRO A 278 -2.35 -0.51 -11.83
N THR A 279 -2.55 -0.11 -13.08
CA THR A 279 -1.79 1.00 -13.69
C THR A 279 -1.97 2.31 -12.91
N THR A 280 -3.12 2.49 -12.26
CA THR A 280 -3.39 3.63 -11.37
C THR A 280 -2.44 3.68 -10.18
N VAL A 281 -2.11 2.53 -9.57
CA VAL A 281 -1.12 2.44 -8.48
C VAL A 281 0.27 2.77 -8.98
N MET A 282 0.67 2.26 -10.15
CA MET A 282 1.96 2.57 -10.77
C MET A 282 2.12 4.06 -11.07
N LEU A 283 1.10 4.69 -11.64
CA LEU A 283 1.09 6.12 -11.91
C LEU A 283 1.09 6.94 -10.62
N GLY A 284 0.28 6.56 -9.64
CA GLY A 284 0.23 7.21 -8.32
C GLY A 284 1.57 7.14 -7.59
N MET A 285 2.21 5.97 -7.57
CA MET A 285 3.56 5.78 -7.02
C MET A 285 4.58 6.66 -7.74
N SER A 286 4.59 6.66 -9.08
CA SER A 286 5.53 7.46 -9.87
C SER A 286 5.36 8.95 -9.60
N GLY A 287 4.12 9.44 -9.53
CA GLY A 287 3.82 10.82 -9.19
C GLY A 287 4.26 11.18 -7.76
N LEU A 288 4.01 10.30 -6.80
CA LEU A 288 4.43 10.49 -5.40
C LEU A 288 5.96 10.53 -5.27
N LEU A 289 6.69 9.62 -5.91
CA LEU A 289 8.15 9.58 -5.86
C LEU A 289 8.77 10.82 -6.50
N LEU A 290 8.23 11.31 -7.62
CA LEU A 290 8.65 12.59 -8.23
C LEU A 290 8.39 13.77 -7.31
N LEU A 291 7.21 13.83 -6.69
CA LEU A 291 6.85 14.89 -5.75
C LEU A 291 7.78 14.87 -4.53
N LEU A 292 8.01 13.71 -3.94
CA LEU A 292 8.93 13.54 -2.80
C LEU A 292 10.36 13.94 -3.19
N GLY A 293 10.86 13.51 -4.35
CA GLY A 293 12.16 13.91 -4.86
C GLY A 293 12.27 15.42 -5.02
N LEU A 294 11.29 16.06 -5.62
CA LEU A 294 11.22 17.51 -5.80
C LEU A 294 11.22 18.26 -4.47
N LEU A 295 10.39 17.81 -3.52
CA LEU A 295 10.33 18.40 -2.17
C LEU A 295 11.67 18.23 -1.44
N LEU A 296 12.28 17.04 -1.49
CA LEU A 296 13.59 16.79 -0.90
C LEU A 296 14.68 17.68 -1.49
N GLY A 297 14.72 17.81 -2.83
CA GLY A 297 15.67 18.68 -3.51
C GLY A 297 15.50 20.15 -3.16
N LEU A 298 14.26 20.64 -3.16
CA LEU A 298 13.94 22.04 -2.82
C LEU A 298 14.22 22.36 -1.35
N PHE A 299 13.61 21.62 -0.43
CA PHE A 299 13.73 21.90 1.00
C PHE A 299 15.12 21.57 1.54
N GLY A 300 15.72 20.45 1.10
CA GLY A 300 17.07 20.05 1.50
C GLY A 300 18.11 21.12 1.13
N SER A 301 18.11 21.57 -0.12
CA SER A 301 19.02 22.61 -0.57
C SER A 301 18.72 23.98 0.03
N ALA A 302 17.42 24.36 0.19
CA ALA A 302 17.04 25.64 0.78
C ALA A 302 17.49 25.76 2.25
N ILE A 303 17.33 24.71 3.04
CA ILE A 303 17.75 24.66 4.45
C ILE A 303 19.27 24.67 4.56
N ALA A 304 19.98 23.89 3.73
CA ALA A 304 21.43 23.89 3.66
C ALA A 304 21.97 25.31 3.39
N MET A 305 21.45 25.98 2.39
CA MET A 305 21.85 27.35 2.04
C MET A 305 21.51 28.36 3.14
N GLY A 306 20.34 28.23 3.78
CA GLY A 306 19.92 29.09 4.87
C GLY A 306 20.89 29.08 6.06
N ARG A 307 21.52 27.93 6.31
CA ARG A 307 22.45 27.70 7.42
C ARG A 307 23.90 28.11 7.09
N TYR A 308 24.34 27.89 5.85
CA TYR A 308 25.76 28.04 5.47
C TYR A 308 26.07 29.32 4.69
N LEU A 309 25.07 30.01 4.11
CA LEU A 309 25.26 31.30 3.43
C LEU A 309 24.97 32.52 4.33
N LYS A 310 24.58 32.32 5.59
CA LYS A 310 24.39 33.41 6.57
C LYS A 310 25.67 33.76 7.35
N ALA A 311 26.73 32.96 7.21
CA ALA A 311 28.03 33.19 7.88
C ALA A 311 28.96 34.08 7.01
#